data_551f47e3f44e0fbd2d8afc07721f65ff
#
_entry.id   551f47e3f44e0fbd2d8afc07721f65ff
#
_cell.length_a   1.000
_cell.length_b   1.000
_cell.length_c   1.000
_cell.angle_alpha   90.00
_cell.angle_beta   90.00
_cell.angle_gamma   90.00
#
_symmetry.space_group_name_H-M   'P 1'
#
loop_
_entity.id
_entity.type
_entity.pdbx_description
1 polymer ?
#
loop_
_entity_poly.entity_id
_entity_poly.type
_entity_poly.pdbx_seq_one_letter_code
_entity_poly.pdbx_strand_id
1 'polypeptide(L)'
;MSALLLIAVIQTSMAQSVVINYSNGTQEKHSVSSIESITFEESSSPSSPLWVDLKLPSGTLWATCNVGAGSPEETGDYFAWGETEPKQLGYWWDNYKYCVSNNEKWLTKYVLDPGWSYTGDPDWKSELEETDDAAAVNLGAGWRMPSMTQQDELFNSSNTTQEWTASNGVSGLLITSVRNGKSIFLPATGFWWNGELTATETGYYSSRTLDTELDTDSWFMCADERPGNCGTLSGSRCFGRPVRPVYDKASAEQTYTVNGVSFTMIPVVGGTFQMGSTSGQSDEKPVHLVTLSSFSIGQTEVTQELWQAVMGTNPSKFKGNNLPVEMVSWNDCQTFITKLNQLTGKTFRLPTEAEWEFAARGGKRSKGYTYSGSNVIDDVAWYHDNSSDKTHEVATKAPNELGIYDMSGNVHEYCQDWYSDKYYSESVANNPKGPSSASSRVNRGGGWSGSATYCRVANRGGDTPSSTFSIHGLRLAQ
;
A
#
# COMPACT_ATOMS: atom_id res chain seq x y z
N MET A 1 17.02 -0.41 3.15
CA MET A 1 17.92 -1.42 2.52
C MET A 1 17.44 -2.80 2.89
N SER A 2 16.77 -3.49 1.99
CA SER A 2 16.51 -4.92 2.18
C SER A 2 17.84 -5.66 2.15
N ALA A 3 18.28 -6.12 3.31
CA ALA A 3 19.43 -7.02 3.39
C ALA A 3 19.04 -8.33 2.71
N LEU A 4 19.52 -8.56 1.50
CA LEU A 4 19.44 -9.86 0.85
C LEU A 4 20.40 -10.79 1.58
N LEU A 5 19.92 -11.50 2.60
CA LEU A 5 20.68 -12.51 3.30
C LEU A 5 20.66 -13.80 2.46
N LEU A 6 21.72 -14.05 1.70
CA LEU A 6 21.91 -15.31 0.98
C LEU A 6 22.43 -16.35 1.99
N ILE A 7 21.56 -17.15 2.59
CA ILE A 7 21.94 -18.31 3.40
C ILE A 7 22.16 -19.49 2.45
N ALA A 8 23.39 -19.78 2.11
CA ALA A 8 23.75 -21.03 1.43
C ALA A 8 23.93 -22.13 2.48
N VAL A 9 22.92 -22.99 2.67
CA VAL A 9 23.08 -24.24 3.41
C VAL A 9 23.66 -25.27 2.46
N ILE A 10 24.96 -25.49 2.53
CA ILE A 10 25.59 -26.63 1.83
C ILE A 10 25.44 -27.86 2.69
N GLN A 11 24.50 -28.73 2.35
CA GLN A 11 24.34 -30.04 2.96
C GLN A 11 25.38 -31.01 2.37
N THR A 12 26.58 -30.99 2.93
CA THR A 12 27.48 -32.13 2.90
C THR A 12 27.69 -32.58 4.35
N SER A 13 27.90 -33.87 4.55
CA SER A 13 27.95 -34.53 5.87
C SER A 13 29.00 -33.99 6.86
N MET A 14 29.56 -32.81 6.66
CA MET A 14 30.54 -32.12 7.51
C MET A 14 30.49 -30.60 7.50
N ALA A 15 29.40 -29.95 7.10
CA ALA A 15 29.32 -28.49 7.23
C ALA A 15 29.09 -28.08 8.69
N GLN A 16 30.13 -27.61 9.35
CA GLN A 16 30.11 -27.26 10.78
C GLN A 16 29.96 -25.77 11.04
N SER A 17 29.63 -24.96 10.03
CA SER A 17 29.54 -23.51 10.21
C SER A 17 28.52 -22.85 9.29
N VAL A 18 27.85 -21.81 9.82
CA VAL A 18 27.05 -20.83 9.07
C VAL A 18 27.90 -19.60 8.85
N VAL A 19 27.94 -19.09 7.62
CA VAL A 19 28.62 -17.83 7.28
C VAL A 19 27.53 -16.78 6.99
N ILE A 20 27.54 -15.72 7.78
CA ILE A 20 26.66 -14.57 7.59
C ILE A 20 27.44 -13.51 6.81
N ASN A 21 26.94 -13.16 5.63
CA ASN A 21 27.51 -12.12 4.79
C ASN A 21 26.67 -10.83 4.98
N TYR A 22 27.31 -9.76 5.39
CA TYR A 22 26.67 -8.44 5.54
C TYR A 22 26.78 -7.63 4.24
N SER A 23 25.80 -6.77 4.00
CA SER A 23 25.79 -5.88 2.81
C SER A 23 26.93 -4.88 2.77
N ASN A 24 27.62 -4.65 3.89
CA ASN A 24 28.85 -3.83 3.98
C ASN A 24 30.13 -4.60 3.61
N GLY A 25 30.01 -5.84 3.16
CA GLY A 25 31.15 -6.70 2.77
C GLY A 25 31.84 -7.44 3.93
N THR A 26 31.35 -7.31 5.17
CA THR A 26 31.85 -8.10 6.30
C THR A 26 31.26 -9.49 6.35
N GLN A 27 31.97 -10.45 6.92
CA GLN A 27 31.54 -11.83 7.10
C GLN A 27 31.73 -12.27 8.54
N GLU A 28 30.75 -12.96 9.09
CA GLU A 28 30.87 -13.66 10.36
C GLU A 28 30.63 -15.15 10.17
N LYS A 29 31.46 -15.97 10.84
CA LYS A 29 31.39 -17.43 10.76
C LYS A 29 31.08 -18.03 12.14
N HIS A 30 29.97 -18.76 12.23
CA HIS A 30 29.49 -19.41 13.45
C HIS A 30 29.51 -20.94 13.30
N SER A 31 29.94 -21.66 14.34
CA SER A 31 29.84 -23.11 14.36
C SER A 31 28.38 -23.56 14.47
N VAL A 32 27.91 -24.49 13.67
CA VAL A 32 26.52 -25.00 13.74
C VAL A 32 26.24 -25.62 15.11
N SER A 33 27.23 -26.20 15.77
CA SER A 33 27.09 -26.78 17.11
C SER A 33 26.87 -25.74 18.23
N SER A 34 27.09 -24.45 17.95
CA SER A 34 26.90 -23.36 18.90
C SER A 34 25.63 -22.52 18.61
N ILE A 35 24.86 -22.89 17.61
CA ILE A 35 23.64 -22.17 17.21
C ILE A 35 22.44 -22.96 17.73
N GLU A 36 21.81 -22.47 18.80
CA GLU A 36 20.58 -23.06 19.34
C GLU A 36 19.34 -22.66 18.53
N SER A 37 19.33 -21.43 18.02
CA SER A 37 18.29 -20.93 17.10
C SER A 37 18.83 -19.73 16.31
N ILE A 38 18.31 -19.51 15.10
CA ILE A 38 18.47 -18.26 14.36
C ILE A 38 17.09 -17.61 14.34
N THR A 39 16.93 -16.58 15.14
CA THR A 39 15.74 -15.74 15.16
C THR A 39 16.07 -14.44 14.44
N PHE A 40 15.27 -14.09 13.46
CA PHE A 40 15.33 -12.76 12.84
C PHE A 40 14.36 -11.88 13.62
N GLU A 41 14.88 -11.04 14.50
CA GLU A 41 14.10 -9.96 15.08
C GLU A 41 14.06 -8.84 14.06
N GLU A 42 12.91 -8.64 13.42
CA GLU A 42 12.64 -7.35 12.82
C GLU A 42 12.65 -6.33 13.95
N SER A 43 13.52 -5.31 13.84
CA SER A 43 13.48 -4.18 14.76
C SER A 43 12.06 -3.62 14.72
N SER A 44 11.30 -3.85 15.79
CA SER A 44 9.99 -3.23 15.99
C SER A 44 10.20 -1.74 16.17
N SER A 45 10.33 -1.02 15.05
CA SER A 45 10.11 0.41 15.06
C SER A 45 8.67 0.62 15.52
N PRO A 46 8.41 1.48 16.51
CA PRO A 46 7.04 1.84 16.85
C PRO A 46 6.37 2.28 15.55
N SER A 47 5.14 1.87 15.32
CA SER A 47 4.35 2.20 14.13
C SER A 47 4.15 3.72 14.06
N SER A 48 5.17 4.43 13.60
CA SER A 48 5.03 5.83 13.22
C SER A 48 3.99 5.88 12.12
N PRO A 49 3.01 6.77 12.20
CA PRO A 49 2.03 6.88 11.13
C PRO A 49 2.77 7.08 9.81
N LEU A 50 2.34 6.39 8.76
CA LEU A 50 2.96 6.48 7.43
C LEU A 50 3.02 7.91 6.88
N TRP A 51 2.24 8.82 7.49
CA TRP A 51 2.18 10.24 7.14
C TRP A 51 1.99 11.13 8.39
N VAL A 52 2.38 12.38 8.24
CA VAL A 52 2.23 13.44 9.23
C VAL A 52 1.33 14.54 8.68
N ASP A 53 0.31 14.93 9.44
CA ASP A 53 -0.51 16.12 9.18
C ASP A 53 0.17 17.34 9.80
N LEU A 54 0.81 18.15 8.98
CA LEU A 54 1.46 19.41 9.37
C LEU A 54 0.48 20.59 9.43
N LYS A 55 -0.83 20.36 9.18
CA LYS A 55 -1.86 21.40 9.12
C LYS A 55 -1.53 22.52 8.12
N LEU A 56 -0.95 22.12 6.98
CA LEU A 56 -0.68 23.05 5.87
C LEU A 56 -1.98 23.53 5.22
N PRO A 57 -1.98 24.69 4.53
CA PRO A 57 -3.18 25.24 3.88
C PRO A 57 -3.85 24.29 2.88
N SER A 58 -3.09 23.51 2.13
CA SER A 58 -3.59 22.48 1.19
C SER A 58 -4.25 21.28 1.87
N GLY A 59 -4.04 21.08 3.19
CA GLY A 59 -4.42 19.86 3.89
C GLY A 59 -3.53 18.65 3.57
N THR A 60 -2.42 18.85 2.86
CA THR A 60 -1.48 17.79 2.45
C THR A 60 -0.92 17.04 3.64
N LEU A 61 -0.98 15.70 3.56
CA LEU A 61 -0.36 14.80 4.52
C LEU A 61 0.99 14.34 3.95
N TRP A 62 2.08 14.56 4.69
CA TRP A 62 3.44 14.26 4.23
C TRP A 62 3.90 12.90 4.75
N ALA A 63 4.49 12.08 3.90
CA ALA A 63 5.08 10.81 4.31
C ALA A 63 6.19 11.01 5.36
N THR A 64 6.31 10.06 6.27
CA THR A 64 7.41 10.02 7.24
C THR A 64 8.75 9.65 6.60
N CYS A 65 8.71 8.84 5.52
CA CYS A 65 9.89 8.31 4.82
C CYS A 65 9.84 8.62 3.32
N ASN A 66 10.98 8.55 2.66
CA ASN A 66 11.08 8.60 1.20
C ASN A 66 10.57 7.30 0.57
N VAL A 67 10.25 7.30 -0.73
CA VAL A 67 9.95 6.07 -1.48
C VAL A 67 11.16 5.13 -1.40
N GLY A 68 10.92 3.86 -1.06
CA GLY A 68 11.98 2.85 -0.90
C GLY A 68 12.72 2.90 0.45
N ALA A 69 12.42 3.86 1.33
CA ALA A 69 13.04 3.99 2.65
C ALA A 69 12.22 3.30 3.75
N GLY A 70 12.91 2.67 4.71
CA GLY A 70 12.31 2.07 5.91
C GLY A 70 12.27 2.99 7.12
N SER A 71 13.07 4.07 7.13
CA SER A 71 13.12 5.08 8.19
C SER A 71 13.21 6.50 7.64
N PRO A 72 12.90 7.53 8.44
CA PRO A 72 12.99 8.93 8.01
C PRO A 72 14.39 9.37 7.60
N GLU A 73 15.43 8.72 8.11
CA GLU A 73 16.85 9.03 7.87
C GLU A 73 17.41 8.41 6.61
N GLU A 74 16.73 7.39 6.04
CA GLU A 74 17.18 6.73 4.82
C GLU A 74 16.85 7.60 3.59
N THR A 75 17.77 7.58 2.63
CA THR A 75 17.60 8.34 1.35
C THR A 75 16.49 7.76 0.48
N GLY A 76 16.21 6.45 0.60
CA GLY A 76 15.29 5.74 -0.29
C GLY A 76 15.85 5.58 -1.70
N ASP A 77 14.93 5.29 -2.63
CA ASP A 77 15.24 5.10 -4.03
C ASP A 77 15.28 6.43 -4.79
N TYR A 78 16.06 6.44 -5.88
CA TYR A 78 16.19 7.60 -6.76
C TYR A 78 15.45 7.35 -8.06
N PHE A 79 14.76 8.36 -8.56
CA PHE A 79 13.97 8.29 -9.79
C PHE A 79 14.28 9.48 -10.69
N ALA A 80 14.41 9.26 -12.00
CA ALA A 80 14.27 10.34 -12.96
C ALA A 80 12.79 10.76 -13.05
N TRP A 81 12.52 11.99 -13.36
CA TRP A 81 11.15 12.52 -13.36
C TRP A 81 10.24 11.79 -14.36
N GLY A 82 9.13 11.26 -13.90
CA GLY A 82 8.22 10.43 -14.70
C GLY A 82 8.64 8.98 -14.86
N GLU A 83 9.71 8.54 -14.20
CA GLU A 83 10.08 7.14 -14.11
C GLU A 83 9.71 6.57 -12.73
N THR A 84 9.31 5.32 -12.72
CA THR A 84 8.74 4.67 -11.52
C THR A 84 9.62 3.55 -10.96
N GLU A 85 10.70 3.23 -11.67
CA GLU A 85 11.71 2.25 -11.26
C GLU A 85 13.07 2.93 -11.08
N PRO A 86 13.82 2.63 -10.02
CA PRO A 86 15.16 3.15 -9.84
C PRO A 86 16.13 2.53 -10.84
N LYS A 87 17.10 3.31 -11.32
CA LYS A 87 18.12 2.85 -12.28
C LYS A 87 19.38 2.35 -11.59
N GLN A 88 19.90 1.25 -12.06
CA GLN A 88 21.16 0.67 -11.55
C GLN A 88 22.42 1.28 -12.20
N LEU A 89 22.31 1.85 -13.41
CA LEU A 89 23.44 2.31 -14.22
C LEU A 89 23.58 3.83 -14.31
N GLY A 90 22.93 4.56 -13.42
CA GLY A 90 22.98 6.02 -13.39
C GLY A 90 21.88 6.71 -14.21
N TYR A 91 21.95 8.04 -14.26
CA TYR A 91 20.89 8.90 -14.76
C TYR A 91 21.44 9.86 -15.83
N TRP A 92 21.04 9.63 -17.09
CA TRP A 92 21.45 10.39 -18.26
C TRP A 92 20.28 10.55 -19.23
N TRP A 93 20.42 11.47 -20.18
CA TRP A 93 19.48 11.62 -21.28
C TRP A 93 19.38 10.40 -22.19
N ASP A 94 20.46 9.61 -22.34
CA ASP A 94 20.51 8.42 -23.18
C ASP A 94 19.73 7.23 -22.62
N ASN A 95 19.47 7.22 -21.33
CA ASN A 95 18.65 6.21 -20.68
C ASN A 95 17.36 6.77 -20.06
N TYR A 96 17.01 8.04 -20.36
CA TYR A 96 15.79 8.63 -19.89
C TYR A 96 14.58 8.15 -20.71
N LYS A 97 13.55 7.61 -20.02
CA LYS A 97 12.36 6.97 -20.61
C LYS A 97 11.67 7.77 -21.71
N TYR A 98 11.63 9.09 -21.57
CA TYR A 98 10.92 9.98 -22.49
C TYR A 98 11.83 10.72 -23.46
N CYS A 99 13.09 10.32 -23.59
CA CYS A 99 14.06 10.88 -24.53
C CYS A 99 14.32 9.91 -25.69
N VAL A 100 14.39 10.43 -26.91
CA VAL A 100 14.71 9.64 -28.11
C VAL A 100 16.12 10.00 -28.60
N SER A 101 16.91 8.97 -28.88
CA SER A 101 18.26 9.11 -29.49
C SER A 101 19.21 10.02 -28.71
N ASN A 102 19.14 10.02 -27.39
CA ASN A 102 20.01 10.81 -26.50
C ASN A 102 19.95 12.33 -26.74
N ASN A 103 18.87 12.79 -27.33
CA ASN A 103 18.69 14.21 -27.64
C ASN A 103 17.59 14.80 -26.74
N GLU A 104 17.99 15.62 -25.78
CA GLU A 104 17.07 16.29 -24.84
C GLU A 104 15.94 17.07 -25.53
N LYS A 105 16.13 17.46 -26.79
CA LYS A 105 15.12 18.15 -27.62
C LYS A 105 14.12 17.20 -28.27
N TRP A 106 14.28 15.89 -28.10
CA TRP A 106 13.38 14.90 -28.70
C TRP A 106 12.63 14.13 -27.62
N LEU A 107 11.67 14.82 -27.02
CA LEU A 107 10.86 14.29 -25.93
C LEU A 107 9.56 13.69 -26.47
N THR A 108 9.09 12.62 -25.83
CA THR A 108 7.91 11.85 -26.26
C THR A 108 6.69 12.03 -25.34
N LYS A 109 6.88 12.65 -24.17
CA LYS A 109 5.81 12.90 -23.21
C LYS A 109 6.13 14.06 -22.26
N TYR A 110 5.08 14.73 -21.79
CA TYR A 110 5.19 15.91 -20.93
C TYR A 110 5.95 17.04 -21.65
N VAL A 111 5.41 17.44 -22.77
CA VAL A 111 5.98 18.46 -23.67
C VAL A 111 4.98 19.55 -23.89
N LEU A 112 5.39 20.79 -23.67
CA LEU A 112 4.56 21.99 -23.82
C LEU A 112 4.96 22.82 -25.05
N ASP A 113 6.19 22.66 -25.55
CA ASP A 113 6.69 23.37 -26.74
C ASP A 113 6.92 22.38 -27.89
N PRO A 114 6.32 22.58 -29.08
CA PRO A 114 6.55 21.74 -30.26
C PRO A 114 8.02 21.55 -30.62
N GLY A 115 8.88 22.51 -30.29
CA GLY A 115 10.33 22.45 -30.56
C GLY A 115 11.07 21.38 -29.75
N TRP A 116 10.48 20.88 -28.68
CA TRP A 116 11.00 19.80 -27.83
C TRP A 116 10.29 18.45 -28.05
N SER A 117 9.20 18.44 -28.83
CA SER A 117 8.46 17.22 -29.13
C SER A 117 9.12 16.42 -30.26
N TYR A 118 9.35 15.12 -30.02
CA TYR A 118 9.87 14.21 -31.06
C TYR A 118 8.94 14.11 -32.28
N THR A 119 7.63 14.18 -32.05
CA THR A 119 6.63 14.12 -33.13
C THR A 119 6.27 15.50 -33.69
N GLY A 120 6.68 16.58 -33.02
CA GLY A 120 6.23 17.95 -33.29
C GLY A 120 4.87 18.28 -32.70
N ASP A 121 4.20 17.31 -32.06
CA ASP A 121 2.90 17.47 -31.39
C ASP A 121 3.10 17.35 -29.86
N PRO A 122 3.00 18.45 -29.09
CA PRO A 122 3.07 18.40 -27.64
C PRO A 122 1.84 17.72 -27.03
N ASP A 123 2.02 17.02 -25.89
CA ASP A 123 0.91 16.44 -25.14
C ASP A 123 0.29 17.39 -24.09
N TRP A 124 0.87 18.60 -23.93
CA TRP A 124 0.42 19.69 -23.07
C TRP A 124 0.24 19.33 -21.60
N LYS A 125 0.95 18.30 -21.12
CA LYS A 125 0.88 17.85 -19.73
C LYS A 125 2.01 18.46 -18.92
N SER A 126 1.67 19.21 -17.89
CA SER A 126 2.63 19.85 -16.97
C SER A 126 2.75 19.14 -15.62
N GLU A 127 2.00 18.07 -15.40
CA GLU A 127 2.08 17.23 -14.20
C GLU A 127 2.07 15.76 -14.55
N LEU A 128 2.75 14.94 -13.74
CA LEU A 128 2.79 13.48 -13.92
C LEU A 128 1.41 12.85 -13.79
N GLU A 129 1.12 11.93 -14.68
CA GLU A 129 -0.01 11.00 -14.56
C GLU A 129 0.31 9.95 -13.48
N GLU A 130 -0.71 9.30 -12.91
CA GLU A 130 -0.52 8.29 -11.85
C GLU A 130 0.40 7.14 -12.25
N THR A 131 0.36 6.75 -13.53
CA THR A 131 1.19 5.68 -14.09
C THR A 131 2.67 6.04 -14.19
N ASP A 132 3.02 7.31 -14.09
CA ASP A 132 4.38 7.84 -14.22
C ASP A 132 4.84 8.55 -12.92
N ASP A 133 4.01 8.51 -11.89
CA ASP A 133 4.31 9.05 -10.56
C ASP A 133 4.95 7.94 -9.70
N ALA A 134 6.23 8.12 -9.35
CA ALA A 134 6.98 7.11 -8.57
C ALA A 134 6.33 6.80 -7.22
N ALA A 135 5.72 7.78 -6.55
CA ALA A 135 5.03 7.54 -5.29
C ALA A 135 3.72 6.78 -5.50
N ALA A 136 2.92 7.13 -6.51
CA ALA A 136 1.67 6.45 -6.82
C ALA A 136 1.91 4.97 -7.18
N VAL A 137 2.89 4.69 -8.03
CA VAL A 137 3.20 3.32 -8.49
C VAL A 137 3.79 2.46 -7.37
N ASN A 138 4.70 3.01 -6.56
CA ASN A 138 5.41 2.22 -5.54
C ASN A 138 4.65 2.11 -4.21
N LEU A 139 3.85 3.11 -3.84
CA LEU A 139 3.15 3.15 -2.55
C LEU A 139 1.63 2.96 -2.67
N GLY A 140 1.08 3.18 -3.86
CA GLY A 140 -0.31 2.93 -4.12
C GLY A 140 -1.23 4.12 -4.04
N ALA A 141 -2.52 3.83 -4.14
CA ALA A 141 -3.58 4.84 -4.22
C ALA A 141 -3.53 5.84 -3.04
N GLY A 142 -3.80 7.09 -3.36
CA GLY A 142 -3.67 8.21 -2.44
C GLY A 142 -2.25 8.74 -2.29
N TRP A 143 -1.22 7.95 -2.60
CA TRP A 143 0.15 8.43 -2.61
C TRP A 143 0.50 9.08 -3.93
N ARG A 144 1.15 10.23 -3.85
CA ARG A 144 1.61 11.01 -5.01
C ARG A 144 2.96 11.64 -4.71
N MET A 145 3.73 11.92 -5.73
CA MET A 145 4.78 12.92 -5.61
C MET A 145 4.14 14.28 -5.30
N PRO A 146 4.74 15.11 -4.44
CA PRO A 146 4.19 16.44 -4.17
C PRO A 146 4.21 17.31 -5.43
N SER A 147 3.26 18.22 -5.58
CA SER A 147 3.40 19.32 -6.54
C SER A 147 4.43 20.35 -6.04
N MET A 148 4.93 21.18 -6.94
CA MET A 148 5.77 22.33 -6.57
C MET A 148 5.08 23.20 -5.49
N THR A 149 3.80 23.52 -5.65
CA THR A 149 3.04 24.32 -4.68
C THR A 149 2.97 23.67 -3.31
N GLN A 150 2.84 22.32 -3.24
CA GLN A 150 2.85 21.61 -1.97
C GLN A 150 4.24 21.62 -1.33
N GLN A 151 5.31 21.58 -2.12
CA GLN A 151 6.68 21.75 -1.62
C GLN A 151 6.90 23.17 -1.09
N ASP A 152 6.42 24.21 -1.77
CA ASP A 152 6.53 25.61 -1.33
C ASP A 152 5.87 25.87 0.02
N GLU A 153 4.75 25.17 0.32
CA GLU A 153 4.10 25.30 1.63
C GLU A 153 5.00 24.90 2.80
N LEU A 154 5.97 23.98 2.60
CA LEU A 154 6.93 23.57 3.63
C LEU A 154 7.95 24.67 3.96
N PHE A 155 8.22 25.57 3.01
CA PHE A 155 9.21 26.63 3.18
C PHE A 155 8.59 27.99 3.54
N ASN A 156 7.26 28.06 3.61
CA ASN A 156 6.58 29.26 4.06
C ASN A 156 6.62 29.37 5.59
N SER A 157 7.29 30.41 6.11
CA SER A 157 7.47 30.64 7.54
C SER A 157 6.17 30.84 8.33
N SER A 158 5.05 31.15 7.65
CA SER A 158 3.72 31.17 8.28
C SER A 158 3.15 29.76 8.55
N ASN A 159 3.71 28.73 7.95
CA ASN A 159 3.26 27.36 8.05
C ASN A 159 4.20 26.50 8.91
N THR A 160 5.51 26.69 8.74
CA THR A 160 6.54 25.81 9.34
C THR A 160 7.78 26.60 9.77
N THR A 161 8.54 26.00 10.65
CA THR A 161 9.94 26.36 10.93
C THR A 161 10.86 25.29 10.36
N GLN A 162 12.05 25.68 9.93
CA GLN A 162 13.08 24.80 9.38
C GLN A 162 14.33 24.87 10.25
N GLU A 163 14.89 23.70 10.58
CA GLU A 163 16.12 23.58 11.35
C GLU A 163 17.02 22.48 10.72
N TRP A 164 18.24 22.86 10.32
CA TRP A 164 19.22 21.87 9.91
C TRP A 164 19.79 21.16 11.12
N THR A 165 19.64 19.86 11.19
CA THR A 165 20.01 19.05 12.35
C THR A 165 20.43 17.64 11.93
N ALA A 166 20.74 16.79 12.89
CA ALA A 166 21.01 15.38 12.65
C ALA A 166 20.01 14.50 13.42
N SER A 167 19.46 13.51 12.72
CA SER A 167 18.64 12.44 13.29
C SER A 167 19.37 11.11 13.11
N ASN A 168 19.58 10.36 14.19
CA ASN A 168 20.33 9.09 14.18
C ASN A 168 21.69 9.15 13.43
N GLY A 169 22.38 10.31 13.52
CA GLY A 169 23.67 10.53 12.87
C GLY A 169 23.60 10.92 11.38
N VAL A 170 22.41 11.07 10.83
CA VAL A 170 22.17 11.54 9.44
C VAL A 170 21.78 13.02 9.47
N SER A 171 22.53 13.86 8.74
CA SER A 171 22.24 15.28 8.58
C SER A 171 21.01 15.50 7.69
N GLY A 172 20.23 16.54 7.98
CA GLY A 172 19.04 16.86 7.22
C GLY A 172 18.25 18.03 7.78
N LEU A 173 17.14 18.34 7.13
CA LEU A 173 16.25 19.43 7.49
C LEU A 173 15.05 18.91 8.29
N LEU A 174 14.91 19.36 9.53
CA LEU A 174 13.71 19.17 10.33
C LEU A 174 12.73 20.30 10.04
N ILE A 175 11.55 19.94 9.52
CA ILE A 175 10.47 20.87 9.21
C ILE A 175 9.36 20.67 10.24
N THR A 176 9.08 21.71 11.03
CA THR A 176 8.11 21.65 12.12
C THR A 176 6.95 22.61 11.87
N SER A 177 5.72 22.12 11.94
CA SER A 177 4.50 22.91 11.80
C SER A 177 4.36 23.91 12.93
N VAL A 178 4.13 25.18 12.60
CA VAL A 178 3.83 26.23 13.59
C VAL A 178 2.42 26.07 14.20
N ARG A 179 1.55 25.27 13.58
CA ARG A 179 0.14 25.09 14.00
C ARG A 179 -0.05 23.99 15.02
N ASN A 180 0.71 22.90 14.93
CA ASN A 180 0.49 21.72 15.79
C ASN A 180 1.78 21.09 16.33
N GLY A 181 2.97 21.64 16.03
CA GLY A 181 4.26 21.17 16.52
C GLY A 181 4.72 19.82 15.94
N LYS A 182 3.98 19.23 15.01
CA LYS A 182 4.40 17.98 14.34
C LYS A 182 5.48 18.29 13.30
N SER A 183 6.37 17.31 13.09
CA SER A 183 7.54 17.48 12.23
C SER A 183 7.70 16.34 11.23
N ILE A 184 8.38 16.65 10.12
CA ILE A 184 9.00 15.68 9.21
C ILE A 184 10.49 15.95 9.13
N PHE A 185 11.28 14.90 8.93
CA PHE A 185 12.73 15.00 8.72
C PHE A 185 13.07 14.67 7.28
N LEU A 186 13.81 15.54 6.60
CA LEU A 186 14.27 15.40 5.22
C LEU A 186 15.79 15.20 5.24
N PRO A 187 16.32 13.95 5.10
CA PRO A 187 17.74 13.70 5.10
C PRO A 187 18.47 14.35 3.93
N ALA A 188 19.75 14.64 4.09
CA ALA A 188 20.64 15.01 3.01
C ALA A 188 20.82 13.80 2.07
N THR A 189 20.37 13.93 0.82
CA THR A 189 20.26 12.80 -0.11
C THR A 189 21.21 12.90 -1.29
N GLY A 190 21.65 14.13 -1.66
CA GLY A 190 22.25 14.35 -2.96
C GLY A 190 21.29 14.05 -4.11
N PHE A 191 21.82 13.94 -5.31
CA PHE A 191 21.14 13.50 -6.51
C PHE A 191 22.12 12.79 -7.45
N TRP A 192 21.59 11.91 -8.28
CA TRP A 192 22.37 11.22 -9.31
C TRP A 192 22.42 12.02 -10.59
N TRP A 193 23.63 12.27 -11.05
CA TRP A 193 23.92 12.90 -12.34
C TRP A 193 25.13 12.25 -12.98
N ASN A 194 25.04 11.93 -14.26
CA ASN A 194 26.13 11.39 -15.05
C ASN A 194 26.84 10.17 -14.42
N GLY A 195 26.03 9.28 -13.78
CA GLY A 195 26.54 8.07 -13.14
C GLY A 195 27.17 8.27 -11.76
N GLU A 196 27.13 9.48 -11.22
CA GLU A 196 27.70 9.81 -9.91
C GLU A 196 26.65 10.40 -8.97
N LEU A 197 26.70 10.00 -7.71
CA LEU A 197 25.93 10.65 -6.65
C LEU A 197 26.66 11.91 -6.20
N THR A 198 26.04 13.06 -6.39
CA THR A 198 26.63 14.38 -6.11
C THR A 198 25.87 15.14 -5.02
N ALA A 199 26.49 16.19 -4.47
CA ALA A 199 25.91 17.10 -3.48
C ALA A 199 25.25 16.38 -2.31
N THR A 200 25.90 15.35 -1.77
CA THR A 200 25.38 14.46 -0.71
C THR A 200 25.14 15.14 0.64
N GLU A 201 25.57 16.39 0.79
CA GLU A 201 25.34 17.22 1.97
C GLU A 201 24.06 18.05 1.90
N THR A 202 23.28 17.90 0.83
CA THR A 202 22.04 18.65 0.56
C THR A 202 20.93 17.67 0.21
N GLY A 203 19.71 17.91 0.66
CA GLY A 203 18.52 17.14 0.26
C GLY A 203 17.94 17.67 -1.05
N TYR A 204 17.65 16.77 -1.99
CA TYR A 204 16.97 17.08 -3.26
C TYR A 204 15.80 16.15 -3.44
N TYR A 205 14.57 16.68 -3.63
CA TYR A 205 13.37 15.86 -3.67
C TYR A 205 12.47 16.26 -4.84
N SER A 206 12.25 15.35 -5.76
CA SER A 206 11.42 15.59 -6.94
C SER A 206 9.99 15.99 -6.60
N SER A 207 9.43 16.91 -7.40
CA SER A 207 7.99 17.15 -7.49
C SER A 207 7.39 16.42 -8.69
N ARG A 208 6.04 16.38 -8.78
CA ARG A 208 5.35 15.89 -9.97
C ARG A 208 5.17 16.97 -11.07
N THR A 209 5.61 18.21 -10.81
CA THR A 209 5.36 19.36 -11.66
C THR A 209 6.51 19.59 -12.63
N LEU A 210 6.19 19.70 -13.93
CA LEU A 210 7.12 20.10 -15.00
C LEU A 210 7.44 21.59 -14.86
N ASP A 211 8.64 22.02 -15.29
CA ASP A 211 8.92 23.42 -15.52
C ASP A 211 8.21 23.84 -16.82
N THR A 212 7.33 24.84 -16.74
CA THR A 212 6.55 25.29 -17.89
C THR A 212 7.30 26.22 -18.83
N GLU A 213 8.49 26.65 -18.45
CA GLU A 213 9.38 27.48 -19.27
C GLU A 213 10.43 26.67 -20.02
N LEU A 214 10.75 25.46 -19.49
CA LEU A 214 11.79 24.61 -20.05
C LEU A 214 11.40 23.11 -19.95
N ASP A 215 10.92 22.53 -21.02
CA ASP A 215 10.44 21.15 -21.09
C ASP A 215 11.47 20.07 -20.67
N THR A 216 12.76 20.41 -20.66
CA THR A 216 13.83 19.54 -20.19
C THR A 216 13.93 19.47 -18.65
N ASP A 217 13.24 20.37 -17.95
CA ASP A 217 13.40 20.54 -16.53
C ASP A 217 12.11 20.23 -15.76
N SER A 218 12.25 19.90 -14.51
CA SER A 218 11.16 19.69 -13.57
C SER A 218 11.44 20.37 -12.24
N TRP A 219 10.39 20.72 -11.52
CA TRP A 219 10.51 21.29 -10.20
C TRP A 219 10.89 20.24 -9.15
N PHE A 220 11.71 20.66 -8.19
CA PHE A 220 12.12 19.87 -7.02
C PHE A 220 12.35 20.81 -5.83
N MET A 221 12.28 20.29 -4.61
CA MET A 221 12.70 21.04 -3.43
C MET A 221 14.15 20.73 -3.08
N CYS A 222 14.85 21.77 -2.60
CA CYS A 222 16.19 21.73 -2.05
C CYS A 222 16.13 21.98 -0.54
N ALA A 223 16.82 21.17 0.25
CA ALA A 223 16.99 21.28 1.69
C ALA A 223 18.48 21.38 2.01
N ASP A 224 18.94 22.55 2.48
CA ASP A 224 20.36 22.89 2.68
C ASP A 224 20.57 23.41 4.09
N GLU A 225 21.80 23.27 4.61
CA GLU A 225 22.22 23.83 5.91
C GLU A 225 22.19 25.37 5.92
N ARG A 226 22.39 25.99 4.76
CA ARG A 226 22.50 27.45 4.63
C ARG A 226 21.11 28.11 4.56
N PRO A 227 20.82 29.02 5.50
CA PRO A 227 19.56 29.76 5.45
C PRO A 227 19.39 30.48 4.10
N GLY A 228 18.22 30.33 3.47
CA GLY A 228 17.89 30.92 2.18
C GLY A 228 18.20 30.07 0.96
N ASN A 229 18.88 28.91 1.12
CA ASN A 229 19.08 27.95 0.05
C ASN A 229 17.99 26.85 0.04
N CYS A 230 17.09 26.86 1.03
CA CYS A 230 15.95 25.95 1.05
C CYS A 230 14.78 26.52 0.23
N GLY A 231 14.13 25.67 -0.54
CA GLY A 231 13.00 26.07 -1.37
C GLY A 231 12.85 25.19 -2.61
N THR A 232 11.98 25.61 -3.51
CA THR A 232 11.79 24.97 -4.81
C THR A 232 12.71 25.52 -5.86
N LEU A 233 13.27 24.63 -6.67
CA LEU A 233 14.18 24.92 -7.77
C LEU A 233 13.75 24.11 -9.01
N SER A 234 14.20 24.55 -10.18
CA SER A 234 14.05 23.81 -11.44
C SER A 234 15.37 23.23 -11.89
N GLY A 235 15.32 22.10 -12.58
CA GLY A 235 16.50 21.45 -13.15
C GLY A 235 16.20 20.12 -13.83
N SER A 236 17.17 19.63 -14.56
CA SER A 236 17.02 18.55 -15.53
C SER A 236 16.24 17.35 -15.00
N ARG A 237 15.19 16.98 -15.74
CA ARG A 237 14.26 15.90 -15.38
C ARG A 237 14.83 14.50 -15.53
N CYS A 238 15.97 14.34 -16.22
CA CYS A 238 16.67 13.06 -16.30
C CYS A 238 17.52 12.74 -15.06
N PHE A 239 17.73 13.69 -14.14
CA PHE A 239 18.49 13.46 -12.92
C PHE A 239 17.72 12.55 -11.94
N GLY A 240 18.46 11.67 -11.28
CA GLY A 240 17.91 10.81 -10.25
C GLY A 240 17.79 11.53 -8.91
N ARG A 241 16.56 11.78 -8.45
CA ARG A 241 16.27 12.38 -7.13
C ARG A 241 15.34 11.47 -6.33
N PRO A 242 15.46 11.42 -5.01
CA PRO A 242 14.48 10.74 -4.17
C PRO A 242 13.16 11.50 -4.17
N VAL A 243 12.14 10.80 -3.70
CA VAL A 243 10.77 11.32 -3.58
C VAL A 243 10.34 11.27 -2.13
N ARG A 244 9.97 12.41 -1.53
CA ARG A 244 9.20 12.48 -0.30
C ARG A 244 7.73 12.54 -0.67
N PRO A 245 6.96 11.46 -0.50
CA PRO A 245 5.58 11.40 -0.95
C PRO A 245 4.64 12.26 -0.12
N VAL A 246 3.51 12.59 -0.74
CA VAL A 246 2.33 13.13 -0.06
C VAL A 246 1.16 12.15 -0.19
N TYR A 247 0.25 12.19 0.78
CA TYR A 247 -0.92 11.35 0.80
C TYR A 247 -2.18 12.22 0.66
N ASP A 248 -2.95 11.93 -0.36
CA ASP A 248 -4.26 12.54 -0.58
C ASP A 248 -5.35 11.55 -0.15
N LYS A 249 -5.91 11.81 1.01
CA LYS A 249 -6.96 10.96 1.58
C LYS A 249 -8.21 10.90 0.70
N ALA A 250 -8.55 12.00 0.04
CA ALA A 250 -9.74 12.06 -0.81
C ALA A 250 -9.60 11.26 -2.10
N SER A 251 -8.38 11.16 -2.63
CA SER A 251 -8.09 10.32 -3.81
C SER A 251 -7.86 8.84 -3.45
N ALA A 252 -7.56 8.55 -2.18
CA ALA A 252 -7.32 7.20 -1.68
C ALA A 252 -8.58 6.43 -1.36
N GLU A 253 -9.63 7.11 -0.91
CA GLU A 253 -10.89 6.52 -0.49
C GLU A 253 -12.01 6.95 -1.45
N GLN A 254 -12.60 6.00 -2.15
CA GLN A 254 -13.73 6.29 -3.02
C GLN A 254 -15.03 6.11 -2.23
N THR A 255 -15.70 7.20 -1.88
CA THR A 255 -17.00 7.17 -1.21
C THR A 255 -18.13 7.19 -2.25
N TYR A 256 -19.03 6.24 -2.12
CA TYR A 256 -20.25 6.12 -2.93
C TYR A 256 -21.46 6.33 -2.06
N THR A 257 -22.51 6.92 -2.64
CA THR A 257 -23.78 7.13 -1.93
C THR A 257 -24.93 6.53 -2.73
N VAL A 258 -25.77 5.72 -2.07
CA VAL A 258 -26.98 5.15 -2.66
C VAL A 258 -28.14 5.34 -1.69
N ASN A 259 -29.25 5.92 -2.17
CA ASN A 259 -30.44 6.21 -1.38
C ASN A 259 -30.16 6.91 -0.02
N GLY A 260 -29.17 7.82 0.00
CA GLY A 260 -28.76 8.60 1.18
C GLY A 260 -27.77 7.89 2.11
N VAL A 261 -27.40 6.64 1.84
CA VAL A 261 -26.41 5.88 2.62
C VAL A 261 -25.09 5.86 1.91
N SER A 262 -24.01 6.21 2.61
CA SER A 262 -22.65 6.26 2.05
C SER A 262 -21.82 5.06 2.51
N PHE A 263 -20.96 4.57 1.62
CA PHE A 263 -19.95 3.54 1.90
C PHE A 263 -18.65 3.84 1.18
N THR A 264 -17.54 3.38 1.73
CA THR A 264 -16.20 3.69 1.25
C THR A 264 -15.51 2.45 0.67
N MET A 265 -14.88 2.61 -0.50
CA MET A 265 -14.01 1.62 -1.12
C MET A 265 -12.55 2.07 -0.98
N ILE A 266 -11.69 1.17 -0.54
CA ILE A 266 -10.25 1.40 -0.38
C ILE A 266 -9.54 0.82 -1.61
N PRO A 267 -8.80 1.62 -2.36
CA PRO A 267 -7.97 1.14 -3.45
C PRO A 267 -6.79 0.30 -2.91
N VAL A 268 -6.61 -0.86 -3.51
CA VAL A 268 -5.52 -1.80 -3.20
C VAL A 268 -4.62 -1.93 -4.42
N VAL A 269 -3.38 -1.48 -4.29
CA VAL A 269 -2.40 -1.64 -5.37
C VAL A 269 -2.02 -3.09 -5.51
N GLY A 270 -2.16 -3.62 -6.71
CA GLY A 270 -1.79 -4.98 -7.04
C GLY A 270 -0.32 -5.28 -6.77
N GLY A 271 -0.01 -6.53 -6.65
CA GLY A 271 1.35 -7.00 -6.35
C GLY A 271 1.41 -8.51 -6.19
N THR A 272 2.61 -9.02 -5.93
CA THR A 272 2.85 -10.44 -5.69
C THR A 272 2.98 -10.72 -4.20
N PHE A 273 2.34 -11.79 -3.72
CA PHE A 273 2.40 -12.20 -2.33
C PHE A 273 2.38 -13.74 -2.19
N GLN A 274 2.72 -14.20 -1.01
CA GLN A 274 2.60 -15.61 -0.61
C GLN A 274 1.21 -15.85 -0.04
N MET A 275 0.35 -16.55 -0.80
CA MET A 275 -1.00 -16.92 -0.37
C MET A 275 -0.97 -18.24 0.39
N GLY A 276 -1.74 -18.31 1.49
CA GLY A 276 -1.82 -19.51 2.33
C GLY A 276 -0.96 -19.46 3.58
N SER A 277 -0.79 -20.60 4.26
CA SER A 277 -0.01 -20.72 5.50
C SER A 277 0.65 -22.08 5.62
N THR A 278 1.90 -22.11 6.10
CA THR A 278 2.63 -23.36 6.40
C THR A 278 2.18 -23.99 7.73
N SER A 279 1.69 -23.18 8.67
CA SER A 279 1.24 -23.59 10.01
C SER A 279 -0.27 -23.74 10.15
N GLY A 280 -1.04 -23.37 9.11
CA GLY A 280 -2.50 -23.47 9.10
C GLY A 280 -3.06 -24.86 8.78
N GLN A 281 -4.34 -24.89 8.43
CA GLN A 281 -5.05 -26.13 8.04
C GLN A 281 -4.53 -26.68 6.72
N SER A 282 -4.93 -27.89 6.35
CA SER A 282 -4.45 -28.58 5.13
C SER A 282 -4.84 -27.86 3.85
N ASP A 283 -6.01 -27.22 3.83
CA ASP A 283 -6.54 -26.46 2.70
C ASP A 283 -5.91 -25.07 2.50
N GLU A 284 -5.12 -24.61 3.49
CA GLU A 284 -4.29 -23.40 3.38
C GLU A 284 -2.93 -23.69 2.70
N LYS A 285 -2.70 -24.93 2.28
CA LYS A 285 -1.43 -25.45 1.72
C LYS A 285 -1.59 -25.99 0.30
N PRO A 286 -0.51 -25.89 -0.51
CA PRO A 286 0.78 -25.27 -0.23
C PRO A 286 0.68 -23.72 -0.23
N VAL A 287 1.61 -23.08 0.50
CA VAL A 287 1.85 -21.64 0.26
C VAL A 287 2.37 -21.47 -1.15
N HIS A 288 1.80 -20.52 -1.90
CA HIS A 288 2.13 -20.32 -3.30
C HIS A 288 2.13 -18.84 -3.67
N LEU A 289 2.87 -18.48 -4.72
CA LEU A 289 2.94 -17.13 -5.21
C LEU A 289 1.70 -16.77 -6.03
N VAL A 290 1.08 -15.64 -5.68
CA VAL A 290 -0.04 -15.06 -6.41
C VAL A 290 0.29 -13.61 -6.76
N THR A 291 0.05 -13.23 -8.01
CA THR A 291 0.15 -11.84 -8.48
C THR A 291 -1.23 -11.31 -8.82
N LEU A 292 -1.59 -10.17 -8.26
CA LEU A 292 -2.88 -9.51 -8.45
C LEU A 292 -2.71 -8.18 -9.19
N SER A 293 -3.64 -7.87 -10.06
CA SER A 293 -3.88 -6.51 -10.55
C SER A 293 -4.43 -5.62 -9.43
N SER A 294 -4.33 -4.30 -9.58
CA SER A 294 -4.96 -3.35 -8.65
C SER A 294 -6.49 -3.48 -8.68
N PHE A 295 -7.12 -3.31 -7.52
CA PHE A 295 -8.57 -3.38 -7.33
C PHE A 295 -8.99 -2.44 -6.20
N SER A 296 -10.30 -2.29 -5.95
CA SER A 296 -10.78 -1.63 -4.74
C SER A 296 -11.61 -2.60 -3.91
N ILE A 297 -11.57 -2.43 -2.57
CA ILE A 297 -12.31 -3.28 -1.62
C ILE A 297 -13.04 -2.41 -0.59
N GLY A 298 -14.19 -2.86 -0.09
CA GLY A 298 -14.94 -2.15 0.95
C GLY A 298 -14.10 -1.91 2.20
N GLN A 299 -14.13 -0.68 2.72
CA GLN A 299 -13.45 -0.32 3.97
C GLN A 299 -13.93 -1.18 5.13
N THR A 300 -15.21 -1.51 5.14
CA THR A 300 -15.88 -2.36 6.10
C THR A 300 -16.69 -3.45 5.41
N GLU A 301 -17.22 -4.36 6.17
CA GLU A 301 -18.34 -5.22 5.75
C GLU A 301 -19.52 -4.36 5.30
N VAL A 302 -20.41 -4.90 4.45
CA VAL A 302 -21.68 -4.22 4.07
C VAL A 302 -22.56 -4.11 5.30
N THR A 303 -22.92 -2.87 5.66
CA THR A 303 -23.79 -2.60 6.81
C THR A 303 -25.25 -2.93 6.52
N GLN A 304 -26.04 -3.14 7.57
CA GLN A 304 -27.49 -3.36 7.47
C GLN A 304 -28.20 -2.14 6.87
N GLU A 305 -27.73 -0.93 7.16
CA GLU A 305 -28.27 0.31 6.58
C GLU A 305 -28.08 0.34 5.06
N LEU A 306 -26.85 0.02 4.58
CA LEU A 306 -26.58 -0.05 3.14
C LEU A 306 -27.39 -1.17 2.47
N TRP A 307 -27.43 -2.34 3.09
CA TRP A 307 -28.24 -3.45 2.58
C TRP A 307 -29.72 -3.07 2.46
N GLN A 308 -30.30 -2.46 3.50
CA GLN A 308 -31.70 -2.03 3.49
C GLN A 308 -31.98 -0.93 2.47
N ALA A 309 -31.05 0.01 2.27
CA ALA A 309 -31.15 1.06 1.26
C ALA A 309 -31.23 0.51 -0.16
N VAL A 310 -30.58 -0.63 -0.43
CA VAL A 310 -30.56 -1.28 -1.74
C VAL A 310 -31.69 -2.30 -1.90
N MET A 311 -31.93 -3.12 -0.87
CA MET A 311 -32.83 -4.27 -0.94
C MET A 311 -34.25 -3.95 -0.47
N GLY A 312 -34.42 -2.91 0.34
CA GLY A 312 -35.69 -2.53 0.95
C GLY A 312 -36.07 -3.35 2.22
N THR A 313 -35.27 -4.36 2.56
CA THR A 313 -35.50 -5.24 3.72
C THR A 313 -34.19 -5.53 4.45
N ASN A 314 -34.26 -5.93 5.73
CA ASN A 314 -33.09 -6.32 6.52
C ASN A 314 -33.31 -7.72 7.10
N PRO A 315 -32.61 -8.77 6.59
CA PRO A 315 -32.75 -10.16 7.02
C PRO A 315 -32.09 -10.47 8.35
N SER A 316 -31.12 -9.66 8.79
CA SER A 316 -30.20 -9.92 9.90
C SER A 316 -30.92 -10.33 11.19
N LYS A 317 -30.30 -11.24 11.94
CA LYS A 317 -30.74 -11.66 13.27
C LYS A 317 -30.52 -10.55 14.30
N PHE A 318 -29.32 -9.99 14.35
CA PHE A 318 -29.00 -8.84 15.22
C PHE A 318 -29.33 -7.55 14.46
N LYS A 319 -29.97 -6.58 15.12
CA LYS A 319 -30.48 -5.37 14.45
C LYS A 319 -29.69 -4.14 14.86
N GLY A 320 -29.23 -3.36 13.87
CA GLY A 320 -28.55 -2.07 14.04
C GLY A 320 -28.03 -1.57 12.72
N ASN A 321 -28.15 -0.28 12.42
CA ASN A 321 -27.78 0.32 11.14
C ASN A 321 -26.31 0.05 10.78
N ASN A 322 -25.40 0.24 11.74
CA ASN A 322 -23.96 0.08 11.57
C ASN A 322 -23.46 -1.35 11.82
N LEU A 323 -24.34 -2.30 12.14
CA LEU A 323 -23.96 -3.71 12.21
C LEU A 323 -23.75 -4.27 10.79
N PRO A 324 -22.87 -5.26 10.60
CA PRO A 324 -22.79 -5.96 9.33
C PRO A 324 -24.12 -6.64 9.01
N VAL A 325 -24.51 -6.68 7.75
CA VAL A 325 -25.62 -7.51 7.33
C VAL A 325 -25.23 -8.99 7.47
N GLU A 326 -26.13 -9.78 8.05
CA GLU A 326 -25.97 -11.25 8.18
C GLU A 326 -27.28 -11.97 7.88
N MET A 327 -27.34 -13.29 7.98
CA MET A 327 -28.47 -14.11 7.50
C MET A 327 -28.72 -13.97 5.99
N VAL A 328 -27.65 -13.73 5.25
CA VAL A 328 -27.65 -13.64 3.79
C VAL A 328 -26.89 -14.84 3.20
N SER A 329 -27.36 -15.34 2.07
CA SER A 329 -26.69 -16.35 1.27
C SER A 329 -25.77 -15.71 0.23
N TRP A 330 -24.85 -16.48 -0.38
CA TRP A 330 -24.07 -15.99 -1.50
C TRP A 330 -24.97 -15.51 -2.67
N ASN A 331 -26.08 -16.21 -2.93
CA ASN A 331 -27.05 -15.81 -3.94
C ASN A 331 -27.72 -14.47 -3.62
N ASP A 332 -28.04 -14.22 -2.35
CA ASP A 332 -28.60 -12.92 -1.91
C ASP A 332 -27.55 -11.81 -2.10
N CYS A 333 -26.26 -12.08 -1.82
CA CYS A 333 -25.17 -11.14 -2.06
C CYS A 333 -25.08 -10.77 -3.54
N GLN A 334 -25.20 -11.73 -4.48
CA GLN A 334 -25.20 -11.44 -5.92
C GLN A 334 -26.42 -10.59 -6.34
N THR A 335 -27.58 -10.84 -5.73
CA THR A 335 -28.78 -10.04 -5.97
C THR A 335 -28.63 -8.60 -5.47
N PHE A 336 -28.07 -8.43 -4.26
CA PHE A 336 -27.73 -7.12 -3.71
C PHE A 336 -26.76 -6.36 -4.61
N ILE A 337 -25.65 -7.00 -5.03
CA ILE A 337 -24.64 -6.40 -5.90
C ILE A 337 -25.25 -5.98 -7.26
N THR A 338 -26.10 -6.82 -7.84
CA THR A 338 -26.77 -6.49 -9.10
C THR A 338 -27.61 -5.23 -8.97
N LYS A 339 -28.41 -5.10 -7.89
CA LYS A 339 -29.21 -3.90 -7.63
C LYS A 339 -28.34 -2.68 -7.31
N LEU A 340 -27.28 -2.85 -6.50
CA LEU A 340 -26.33 -1.78 -6.19
C LEU A 340 -25.69 -1.22 -7.46
N ASN A 341 -25.27 -2.08 -8.38
CA ASN A 341 -24.71 -1.70 -9.67
C ASN A 341 -25.71 -0.92 -10.53
N GLN A 342 -26.95 -1.34 -10.56
CA GLN A 342 -28.01 -0.60 -11.26
C GLN A 342 -28.25 0.80 -10.68
N LEU A 343 -28.24 0.93 -9.34
CA LEU A 343 -28.47 2.20 -8.64
C LEU A 343 -27.31 3.18 -8.79
N THR A 344 -26.08 2.67 -8.80
CA THR A 344 -24.85 3.49 -8.79
C THR A 344 -24.24 3.71 -10.17
N GLY A 345 -24.60 2.89 -11.17
CA GLY A 345 -23.96 2.85 -12.49
C GLY A 345 -22.50 2.35 -12.42
N LYS A 346 -22.11 1.68 -11.34
CA LYS A 346 -20.77 1.11 -11.11
C LYS A 346 -20.77 -0.40 -11.26
N THR A 347 -19.58 -1.02 -11.20
CA THR A 347 -19.42 -2.47 -11.35
C THR A 347 -18.79 -3.04 -10.07
N PHE A 348 -19.59 -3.12 -9.01
CA PHE A 348 -19.19 -3.83 -7.79
C PHE A 348 -19.37 -5.33 -7.96
N ARG A 349 -18.62 -6.09 -7.18
CA ARG A 349 -18.62 -7.56 -7.12
C ARG A 349 -18.22 -8.03 -5.72
N LEU A 350 -18.23 -9.33 -5.47
CA LEU A 350 -17.49 -9.89 -4.34
C LEU A 350 -15.98 -9.90 -4.67
N PRO A 351 -15.09 -9.81 -3.68
CA PRO A 351 -13.68 -10.04 -3.90
C PRO A 351 -13.42 -11.49 -4.34
N THR A 352 -12.39 -11.73 -5.13
CA THR A 352 -11.83 -13.08 -5.25
C THR A 352 -11.19 -13.47 -3.92
N GLU A 353 -11.03 -14.76 -3.67
CA GLU A 353 -10.37 -15.23 -2.44
C GLU A 353 -8.96 -14.67 -2.29
N ALA A 354 -8.21 -14.58 -3.38
CA ALA A 354 -6.86 -14.04 -3.40
C ALA A 354 -6.83 -12.53 -3.14
N GLU A 355 -7.75 -11.76 -3.71
CA GLU A 355 -7.91 -10.33 -3.41
C GLU A 355 -8.23 -10.10 -1.93
N TRP A 356 -9.14 -10.92 -1.40
CA TRP A 356 -9.51 -10.86 0.01
C TRP A 356 -8.29 -11.09 0.92
N GLU A 357 -7.53 -12.19 0.70
CA GLU A 357 -6.36 -12.50 1.52
C GLU A 357 -5.25 -11.44 1.38
N PHE A 358 -4.99 -10.96 0.16
CA PHE A 358 -4.01 -9.91 -0.08
C PHE A 358 -4.37 -8.62 0.66
N ALA A 359 -5.64 -8.19 0.60
CA ALA A 359 -6.13 -7.02 1.33
C ALA A 359 -6.08 -7.23 2.85
N ALA A 360 -6.47 -8.40 3.37
CA ALA A 360 -6.42 -8.74 4.79
C ALA A 360 -5.01 -8.73 5.35
N ARG A 361 -4.01 -9.12 4.56
CA ARG A 361 -2.59 -9.07 4.91
C ARG A 361 -1.98 -7.67 4.87
N GLY A 362 -2.73 -6.64 4.42
CA GLY A 362 -2.23 -5.27 4.28
C GLY A 362 -1.62 -4.96 2.90
N GLY A 363 -1.86 -5.80 1.88
CA GLY A 363 -1.36 -5.61 0.52
C GLY A 363 0.17 -5.56 0.45
N LYS A 364 0.71 -4.60 -0.31
CA LYS A 364 2.16 -4.34 -0.37
C LYS A 364 2.76 -3.82 0.94
N ARG A 365 1.91 -3.40 1.91
CA ARG A 365 2.33 -2.89 3.23
C ARG A 365 2.27 -3.96 4.31
N SER A 366 2.07 -5.22 3.92
CA SER A 366 1.94 -6.36 4.84
C SER A 366 3.11 -6.43 5.81
N LYS A 367 2.79 -6.58 7.08
CA LYS A 367 3.76 -6.82 8.18
C LYS A 367 3.82 -8.29 8.60
N GLY A 368 3.17 -9.17 7.84
CA GLY A 368 3.18 -10.60 8.12
C GLY A 368 2.36 -11.03 9.34
N TYR A 369 1.42 -10.21 9.78
CA TYR A 369 0.59 -10.50 10.95
C TYR A 369 -0.32 -11.71 10.75
N THR A 370 -0.63 -12.38 11.86
CA THR A 370 -1.54 -13.53 11.91
C THR A 370 -2.99 -13.14 11.62
N TYR A 371 -3.40 -11.98 12.15
CA TYR A 371 -4.72 -11.37 11.95
C TYR A 371 -4.55 -10.08 11.14
N SER A 372 -5.63 -9.58 10.58
CA SER A 372 -5.58 -8.37 9.75
C SER A 372 -5.25 -7.14 10.61
N GLY A 373 -4.00 -6.65 10.53
CA GLY A 373 -3.50 -5.47 11.23
C GLY A 373 -2.78 -5.74 12.57
N SER A 374 -2.81 -6.95 13.15
CA SER A 374 -2.12 -7.24 14.41
C SER A 374 -1.83 -8.74 14.60
N ASN A 375 -0.85 -9.07 15.47
CA ASN A 375 -0.69 -10.41 16.04
C ASN A 375 -1.54 -10.61 17.33
N VAL A 376 -2.11 -9.53 17.88
CA VAL A 376 -3.01 -9.58 19.03
C VAL A 376 -4.44 -9.49 18.53
N ILE A 377 -5.19 -10.59 18.61
CA ILE A 377 -6.53 -10.70 18.04
C ILE A 377 -7.52 -9.68 18.63
N ASP A 378 -7.40 -9.37 19.92
CA ASP A 378 -8.31 -8.47 20.63
C ASP A 378 -8.25 -7.03 20.10
N ASP A 379 -7.14 -6.64 19.44
CA ASP A 379 -7.00 -5.31 18.85
C ASP A 379 -7.85 -5.14 17.59
N VAL A 380 -8.06 -6.23 16.83
CA VAL A 380 -8.53 -6.18 15.43
C VAL A 380 -9.79 -7.01 15.16
N ALA A 381 -10.26 -7.83 16.11
CA ALA A 381 -11.34 -8.77 15.84
C ALA A 381 -12.42 -8.80 16.92
N TRP A 382 -13.67 -8.98 16.49
CA TRP A 382 -14.77 -9.45 17.31
C TRP A 382 -14.97 -10.94 17.05
N TYR A 383 -14.67 -11.80 18.06
CA TYR A 383 -14.70 -13.24 17.95
C TYR A 383 -15.30 -13.86 19.24
N HIS A 384 -15.41 -15.18 19.34
CA HIS A 384 -16.09 -15.88 20.43
C HIS A 384 -15.79 -15.32 21.83
N ASP A 385 -14.50 -15.05 22.15
CA ASP A 385 -14.12 -14.71 23.53
C ASP A 385 -14.43 -13.25 23.93
N ASN A 386 -14.68 -12.36 22.96
CA ASN A 386 -14.90 -10.94 23.22
C ASN A 386 -16.18 -10.37 22.59
N SER A 387 -16.91 -11.12 21.76
CA SER A 387 -18.10 -10.63 21.03
C SER A 387 -19.38 -10.59 21.86
N SER A 388 -19.45 -11.25 23.03
CA SER A 388 -20.68 -11.42 23.79
C SER A 388 -21.83 -12.06 22.97
N ASP A 389 -21.49 -13.06 22.15
CA ASP A 389 -22.40 -13.86 21.32
C ASP A 389 -23.24 -13.06 20.31
N LYS A 390 -22.69 -11.98 19.74
CA LYS A 390 -23.37 -11.14 18.76
C LYS A 390 -22.40 -10.44 17.82
N THR A 391 -22.93 -9.88 16.72
CA THR A 391 -22.22 -8.94 15.85
C THR A 391 -22.02 -7.58 16.53
N HIS A 392 -21.00 -6.85 16.10
CA HIS A 392 -20.65 -5.52 16.55
C HIS A 392 -20.69 -4.52 15.40
N GLU A 393 -20.81 -3.24 15.71
CA GLU A 393 -20.72 -2.19 14.70
C GLU A 393 -19.39 -2.28 13.97
N VAL A 394 -19.44 -2.09 12.65
CA VAL A 394 -18.25 -2.11 11.81
C VAL A 394 -17.28 -1.00 12.22
N ALA A 395 -15.99 -1.19 11.95
CA ALA A 395 -14.90 -0.23 12.22
C ALA A 395 -14.75 0.17 13.72
N THR A 396 -15.12 -0.71 14.64
CA THR A 396 -14.95 -0.47 16.09
C THR A 396 -13.66 -1.09 16.66
N LYS A 397 -12.97 -1.91 15.89
CA LYS A 397 -11.62 -2.42 16.16
C LYS A 397 -10.59 -1.67 15.32
N ALA A 398 -9.30 -1.92 15.53
CA ALA A 398 -8.25 -1.28 14.72
C ALA A 398 -8.23 -1.79 13.27
N PRO A 399 -7.95 -0.92 12.28
CA PRO A 399 -7.81 -1.32 10.90
C PRO A 399 -6.46 -1.96 10.62
N ASN A 400 -6.32 -2.59 9.46
CA ASN A 400 -5.03 -3.03 8.96
C ASN A 400 -4.22 -1.87 8.30
N GLU A 401 -3.06 -2.21 7.71
CA GLU A 401 -2.12 -1.27 7.11
C GLU A 401 -2.70 -0.47 5.93
N LEU A 402 -3.81 -0.93 5.35
CA LEU A 402 -4.53 -0.26 4.27
C LEU A 402 -5.69 0.61 4.76
N GLY A 403 -6.00 0.61 6.06
CA GLY A 403 -7.17 1.28 6.61
C GLY A 403 -8.47 0.48 6.44
N ILE A 404 -8.38 -0.84 6.25
CA ILE A 404 -9.52 -1.76 6.11
C ILE A 404 -9.81 -2.39 7.47
N TYR A 405 -11.07 -2.39 7.86
CA TYR A 405 -11.55 -2.88 9.15
C TYR A 405 -12.20 -4.26 9.04
N ASP A 406 -12.29 -4.98 10.15
CA ASP A 406 -13.09 -6.18 10.37
C ASP A 406 -12.76 -7.37 9.41
N MET A 407 -11.59 -7.38 8.79
CA MET A 407 -11.14 -8.53 7.99
C MET A 407 -10.69 -9.73 8.86
N SER A 408 -10.76 -9.57 10.18
CA SER A 408 -10.66 -10.62 11.17
C SER A 408 -11.83 -10.49 12.13
N GLY A 409 -12.71 -11.51 12.20
CA GLY A 409 -13.86 -11.57 13.10
C GLY A 409 -15.14 -10.90 12.56
N ASN A 410 -16.05 -10.53 13.41
CA ASN A 410 -17.39 -10.00 13.21
C ASN A 410 -18.27 -10.95 12.38
N VAL A 411 -18.22 -10.95 11.05
CA VAL A 411 -18.88 -11.96 10.21
C VAL A 411 -17.94 -12.56 9.17
N HIS A 412 -18.13 -13.81 8.81
CA HIS A 412 -17.50 -14.41 7.63
C HIS A 412 -17.94 -13.67 6.37
N GLU A 413 -17.02 -13.41 5.48
CA GLU A 413 -17.28 -12.70 4.22
C GLU A 413 -17.22 -13.65 3.04
N TYR A 414 -18.28 -13.70 2.24
CA TYR A 414 -18.30 -14.47 1.00
C TYR A 414 -17.35 -13.89 -0.03
N CYS A 415 -16.60 -14.78 -0.70
CA CYS A 415 -15.82 -14.49 -1.89
C CYS A 415 -16.53 -14.96 -3.16
N GLN A 416 -16.04 -14.49 -4.32
CA GLN A 416 -16.57 -14.87 -5.63
C GLN A 416 -16.29 -16.34 -5.97
N ASP A 417 -15.21 -16.89 -5.44
CA ASP A 417 -14.62 -18.16 -5.81
C ASP A 417 -15.47 -19.35 -5.33
N TRP A 418 -15.45 -20.43 -6.11
CA TRP A 418 -15.84 -21.73 -5.64
C TRP A 418 -14.77 -22.29 -4.67
N TYR A 419 -15.18 -22.96 -3.61
CA TYR A 419 -14.30 -23.55 -2.63
C TYR A 419 -13.83 -24.96 -3.05
N SER A 420 -12.52 -25.19 -2.99
CA SER A 420 -11.91 -26.53 -3.04
C SER A 420 -10.73 -26.56 -2.07
N ASP A 421 -10.64 -27.60 -1.27
CA ASP A 421 -9.55 -27.86 -0.32
C ASP A 421 -8.21 -28.12 -1.01
N LYS A 422 -8.21 -28.44 -2.32
CA LYS A 422 -7.03 -28.76 -3.13
C LYS A 422 -6.60 -27.63 -4.05
N TYR A 423 -7.42 -26.57 -4.18
CA TYR A 423 -7.19 -25.54 -5.19
C TYR A 423 -5.81 -24.89 -5.10
N TYR A 424 -5.25 -24.69 -3.91
CA TYR A 424 -3.94 -24.05 -3.76
C TYR A 424 -2.79 -24.80 -4.43
N SER A 425 -2.91 -26.12 -4.61
CA SER A 425 -1.94 -26.92 -5.38
C SER A 425 -2.10 -26.80 -6.90
N GLU A 426 -3.22 -26.26 -7.37
CA GLU A 426 -3.59 -26.12 -8.78
C GLU A 426 -3.76 -24.65 -9.19
N SER A 427 -3.60 -23.72 -8.24
CA SER A 427 -3.85 -22.29 -8.44
C SER A 427 -2.97 -21.71 -9.54
N VAL A 428 -3.58 -20.90 -10.42
CA VAL A 428 -2.82 -20.08 -11.36
C VAL A 428 -2.17 -18.91 -10.62
N ALA A 429 -0.97 -18.50 -11.06
CA ALA A 429 -0.21 -17.47 -10.39
C ALA A 429 -0.84 -16.06 -10.55
N ASN A 430 -1.53 -15.77 -11.65
CA ASN A 430 -2.02 -14.44 -11.96
C ASN A 430 -3.54 -14.34 -11.82
N ASN A 431 -4.02 -13.46 -10.92
CA ASN A 431 -5.44 -13.19 -10.67
C ASN A 431 -6.30 -14.47 -10.56
N PRO A 432 -5.97 -15.41 -9.65
CA PRO A 432 -6.73 -16.66 -9.50
C PRO A 432 -8.19 -16.37 -9.11
N LYS A 433 -9.11 -17.23 -9.58
CA LYS A 433 -10.56 -17.09 -9.38
C LYS A 433 -11.21 -18.35 -8.81
N GLY A 434 -10.41 -19.24 -8.21
CA GLY A 434 -10.90 -20.52 -7.75
C GLY A 434 -11.12 -21.54 -8.89
N PRO A 435 -11.57 -22.75 -8.56
CA PRO A 435 -11.95 -23.77 -9.55
C PRO A 435 -13.19 -23.32 -10.33
N SER A 436 -13.39 -23.88 -11.52
CA SER A 436 -14.53 -23.52 -12.40
C SER A 436 -15.89 -23.87 -11.80
N SER A 437 -15.95 -24.88 -10.92
CA SER A 437 -17.17 -25.32 -10.23
C SER A 437 -16.84 -26.09 -8.97
N ALA A 438 -17.74 -26.02 -7.97
CA ALA A 438 -17.75 -26.84 -6.77
C ALA A 438 -19.15 -26.79 -6.12
N SER A 439 -19.34 -27.39 -4.94
CA SER A 439 -20.60 -27.35 -4.19
C SER A 439 -20.72 -26.18 -3.24
N SER A 440 -19.60 -25.52 -2.91
CA SER A 440 -19.53 -24.48 -1.90
C SER A 440 -18.81 -23.23 -2.42
N ARG A 441 -19.17 -22.05 -1.92
CA ARG A 441 -18.48 -20.77 -2.15
C ARG A 441 -17.53 -20.48 -1.00
N VAL A 442 -16.38 -19.89 -1.30
CA VAL A 442 -15.40 -19.48 -0.29
C VAL A 442 -15.99 -18.46 0.66
N ASN A 443 -15.71 -18.61 1.95
CA ASN A 443 -15.86 -17.58 2.96
C ASN A 443 -14.56 -17.39 3.77
N ARG A 444 -14.34 -16.19 4.26
CA ARG A 444 -13.09 -15.78 4.91
C ARG A 444 -13.36 -14.93 6.16
N GLY A 445 -12.32 -14.68 6.97
CA GLY A 445 -12.31 -13.72 8.05
C GLY A 445 -12.71 -14.22 9.44
N GLY A 446 -13.45 -15.34 9.54
CA GLY A 446 -14.03 -15.76 10.80
C GLY A 446 -15.22 -14.91 11.18
N GLY A 447 -15.82 -15.14 12.36
CA GLY A 447 -16.98 -14.38 12.82
C GLY A 447 -17.13 -14.38 14.33
N TRP A 448 -18.11 -13.64 14.83
CA TRP A 448 -18.35 -13.39 16.23
C TRP A 448 -18.47 -14.63 17.14
N SER A 449 -18.85 -15.79 16.60
CA SER A 449 -18.97 -17.04 17.36
C SER A 449 -17.79 -18.00 17.12
N GLY A 450 -16.85 -17.66 16.24
CA GLY A 450 -15.67 -18.48 15.90
C GLY A 450 -14.53 -18.28 16.88
N SER A 451 -13.69 -19.32 17.07
CA SER A 451 -12.44 -19.15 17.82
C SER A 451 -11.42 -18.32 17.04
N ALA A 452 -10.38 -17.83 17.75
CA ALA A 452 -9.28 -17.06 17.17
C ALA A 452 -8.65 -17.71 15.92
N THR A 453 -8.62 -19.04 15.85
CA THR A 453 -8.05 -19.79 14.71
C THR A 453 -8.75 -19.47 13.40
N TYR A 454 -10.07 -19.24 13.42
CA TYR A 454 -10.85 -18.92 12.23
C TYR A 454 -10.68 -17.48 11.75
N CYS A 455 -10.21 -16.58 12.63
CA CYS A 455 -10.00 -15.16 12.31
C CYS A 455 -8.63 -14.87 11.67
N ARG A 456 -7.75 -15.86 11.49
CA ARG A 456 -6.45 -15.70 10.82
C ARG A 456 -6.65 -15.31 9.35
N VAL A 457 -5.80 -14.44 8.84
CA VAL A 457 -5.87 -13.96 7.44
C VAL A 457 -5.78 -15.09 6.40
N ALA A 458 -5.13 -16.20 6.73
CA ALA A 458 -4.99 -17.35 5.83
C ALA A 458 -6.10 -18.40 5.99
N ASN A 459 -6.95 -18.32 7.05
CA ASN A 459 -7.99 -19.31 7.26
C ASN A 459 -9.04 -19.26 6.16
N ARG A 460 -9.49 -20.42 5.72
CA ARG A 460 -10.44 -20.62 4.63
C ARG A 460 -11.64 -21.40 5.11
N GLY A 461 -12.79 -21.14 4.51
CA GLY A 461 -13.99 -21.92 4.69
C GLY A 461 -14.84 -21.96 3.41
N GLY A 462 -15.88 -22.75 3.43
CA GLY A 462 -16.80 -22.80 2.29
C GLY A 462 -18.18 -23.32 2.68
N ASP A 463 -19.21 -22.62 2.17
CA ASP A 463 -20.62 -22.95 2.40
C ASP A 463 -21.40 -23.00 1.10
N THR A 464 -22.53 -23.73 1.09
CA THR A 464 -23.37 -23.82 -0.10
C THR A 464 -23.92 -22.45 -0.45
N PRO A 465 -24.07 -22.10 -1.76
CA PRO A 465 -24.46 -20.77 -2.18
C PRO A 465 -25.83 -20.29 -1.69
N SER A 466 -26.68 -21.20 -1.21
CA SER A 466 -28.03 -20.89 -0.68
C SER A 466 -28.13 -20.87 0.84
N SER A 467 -27.04 -21.20 1.57
CA SER A 467 -27.04 -21.22 3.02
C SER A 467 -27.04 -19.82 3.62
N THR A 468 -27.81 -19.63 4.69
CA THR A 468 -27.90 -18.38 5.46
C THR A 468 -27.53 -18.65 6.90
N PHE A 469 -26.59 -17.88 7.45
CA PHE A 469 -26.17 -17.99 8.85
C PHE A 469 -26.00 -16.60 9.45
N SER A 470 -26.22 -16.48 10.77
CA SER A 470 -26.01 -15.21 11.49
C SER A 470 -24.54 -14.84 11.68
N ILE A 471 -23.64 -15.60 11.10
CA ILE A 471 -22.19 -15.38 11.08
C ILE A 471 -21.65 -15.09 9.67
N HIS A 472 -22.52 -15.00 8.66
CA HIS A 472 -22.13 -14.78 7.28
C HIS A 472 -22.69 -13.46 6.74
N GLY A 473 -21.81 -12.65 6.18
CA GLY A 473 -22.09 -11.40 5.50
C GLY A 473 -21.26 -11.28 4.22
N LEU A 474 -20.98 -10.06 3.80
CA LEU A 474 -20.19 -9.77 2.62
C LEU A 474 -19.42 -8.47 2.72
N ARG A 475 -18.38 -8.38 1.90
CA ARG A 475 -17.65 -7.16 1.59
C ARG A 475 -17.64 -6.95 0.09
N LEU A 476 -17.69 -5.70 -0.36
CA LEU A 476 -17.65 -5.33 -1.77
C LEU A 476 -16.21 -5.30 -2.29
N ALA A 477 -16.06 -5.57 -3.59
CA ALA A 477 -14.88 -5.25 -4.39
C ALA A 477 -15.29 -4.58 -5.71
N GLN A 478 -14.32 -3.92 -6.36
CA GLN A 478 -14.51 -3.29 -7.68
C GLN A 478 -13.28 -3.50 -8.55
#